data_e50436f4d6440a700eb195da404ce52d
#
_entry.id   e50436f4d6440a700eb195da404ce52d
#
_cell.length_a   1.000
_cell.length_b   1.000
_cell.length_c   1.000
_cell.angle_alpha   90.00
_cell.angle_beta   90.00
_cell.angle_gamma   90.00
#
_symmetry.space_group_name_H-M   'P 1'
#
loop_
_entity.id
_entity.type
_entity.pdbx_description
1 polymer ?
#
loop_
_entity_poly.entity_id
_entity_poly.type
_entity_poly.pdbx_seq_one_letter_code
_entity_poly.pdbx_strand_id
1 'polypeptide(L)'
;MDARGGLSFAESEGHVPFAVERVFWLYNLSGCHSRGGHSHGHCAQVVVAVHGAFDLLLDDGTTRTTIHLDSPHRGVLIAPTVWDELKNFEEGTVVMVMASHHFDAEDYISDYNEYRGELVELRPYSPTLATEWDAFVDKAKNGTFLYKRGYMDYHADRFTDCSLMFYKRGELIGQIPASWNKEHRTVTSHGGLTYGGILLSEGATTVDTLNMMHSAAAWFSHHYGAKEWIYKTLPYIYHSVPSEEDLYALFRMEAQLVGRSVASAISCDRHIPMRTLRKRCVAKSRKSNLIYEESSAWDDFWPLLKKVLKSRHDTTPVHSISEIKLLASRFPENIRLFVARHDGNIVAGAVVYETEMVAHTQYLAVSDEGTQHCALDGLIVYLAEERYADKPYVDLGTSMEPGTSLLNEGLIFQKEGFGARAVVYDTYLIKLG
;
A
#
# COMPACT_ATOMS: atom_id res chain seq x y z
N MET A 1 30.86 40.31 9.22
CA MET A 1 31.85 40.37 10.29
C MET A 1 32.15 41.83 10.53
N ASP A 2 32.08 42.29 11.75
CA ASP A 2 32.54 43.62 12.14
C ASP A 2 33.88 43.49 12.94
N ALA A 3 34.42 44.62 13.44
CA ALA A 3 35.69 44.65 14.16
C ALA A 3 35.66 43.86 15.50
N ARG A 4 34.51 43.34 15.92
CA ARG A 4 34.34 42.58 17.16
C ARG A 4 34.34 41.05 16.92
N GLY A 5 34.44 40.59 15.68
CA GLY A 5 34.45 39.18 15.29
C GLY A 5 33.17 38.70 14.65
N GLY A 6 33.00 37.39 14.55
CA GLY A 6 31.81 36.72 14.01
C GLY A 6 30.87 36.21 15.11
N LEU A 7 29.60 36.15 14.81
CA LEU A 7 28.57 35.51 15.63
C LEU A 7 27.79 34.53 14.74
N SER A 8 27.67 33.30 15.19
CA SER A 8 26.81 32.27 14.60
C SER A 8 25.78 31.84 15.64
N PHE A 9 24.57 31.54 15.18
CA PHE A 9 23.52 31.06 16.04
C PHE A 9 22.68 30.01 15.30
N ALA A 10 22.01 29.16 16.05
CA ALA A 10 21.04 28.22 15.54
C ALA A 10 19.79 28.25 16.43
N GLU A 11 18.64 28.17 15.81
CA GLU A 11 17.34 28.15 16.48
C GLU A 11 16.68 26.81 16.24
N SER A 12 16.16 26.24 17.33
CA SER A 12 15.36 25.01 17.31
C SER A 12 14.12 25.19 16.43
N GLU A 13 13.79 24.18 15.65
CA GLU A 13 12.63 24.19 14.74
C GLU A 13 12.68 25.26 13.62
N GLY A 14 13.77 26.02 13.56
CA GLY A 14 14.04 27.03 12.55
C GLY A 14 15.24 26.61 11.68
N HIS A 15 16.47 26.83 12.19
CA HIS A 15 17.70 26.43 11.52
C HIS A 15 18.02 24.95 11.74
N VAL A 16 17.65 24.40 12.90
CA VAL A 16 17.72 22.98 13.25
C VAL A 16 16.31 22.42 13.11
N PRO A 17 16.06 21.40 12.26
CA PRO A 17 14.70 20.95 11.92
C PRO A 17 14.06 20.05 12.99
N PHE A 18 14.45 20.20 14.25
CA PHE A 18 13.91 19.48 15.40
C PHE A 18 14.08 20.28 16.70
N ALA A 19 13.33 19.91 17.75
CA ALA A 19 13.56 20.40 19.11
C ALA A 19 14.90 19.88 19.62
N VAL A 20 15.78 20.78 20.06
CA VAL A 20 17.11 20.41 20.57
C VAL A 20 16.99 19.98 22.01
N GLU A 21 17.15 18.68 22.28
CA GLU A 21 17.08 18.09 23.63
C GLU A 21 18.46 17.92 24.26
N ARG A 22 19.51 17.87 23.45
CA ARG A 22 20.89 17.70 23.93
C ARG A 22 21.88 18.45 23.04
N VAL A 23 22.87 19.10 23.67
CA VAL A 23 24.02 19.68 22.98
C VAL A 23 25.30 19.16 23.64
N PHE A 24 26.29 18.77 22.84
CA PHE A 24 27.58 18.32 23.33
C PHE A 24 28.71 18.72 22.40
N TRP A 25 29.95 18.68 22.90
CA TRP A 25 31.14 19.06 22.16
C TRP A 25 32.19 17.96 22.16
N LEU A 26 32.84 17.81 21.00
CA LEU A 26 34.03 17.00 20.85
C LEU A 26 35.23 17.95 20.76
N TYR A 27 36.24 17.75 21.55
CA TYR A 27 37.42 18.60 21.61
C TYR A 27 38.65 17.76 21.96
N ASN A 28 39.88 18.36 21.88
CA ASN A 28 41.15 17.66 22.00
C ASN A 28 41.24 16.48 20.98
N LEU A 29 40.74 16.70 19.77
CA LEU A 29 40.76 15.73 18.72
C LEU A 29 42.12 15.70 18.03
N SER A 30 42.59 14.52 17.65
CA SER A 30 43.84 14.34 16.88
C SER A 30 43.53 13.67 15.53
N GLY A 31 44.24 14.06 14.48
CA GLY A 31 43.99 13.63 13.10
C GLY A 31 44.08 12.12 12.83
N CYS A 32 44.66 11.35 13.79
CA CYS A 32 44.79 9.89 13.63
C CYS A 32 43.67 9.08 14.27
N HIS A 33 42.70 9.71 14.91
CA HIS A 33 41.56 9.02 15.52
C HIS A 33 40.24 9.45 14.85
N SER A 34 39.32 8.51 14.70
CA SER A 34 37.95 8.80 14.30
C SER A 34 37.03 8.98 15.51
N ARG A 35 35.90 9.63 15.29
CA ARG A 35 34.74 9.73 16.17
C ARG A 35 33.49 9.32 15.41
N GLY A 36 32.35 9.18 16.09
CA GLY A 36 31.20 8.55 15.51
C GLY A 36 31.43 7.05 15.33
N GLY A 37 31.27 6.52 14.16
CA GLY A 37 31.34 5.08 13.89
C GLY A 37 30.11 4.38 14.46
N HIS A 38 28.94 5.01 14.28
CA HIS A 38 27.66 4.48 14.72
C HIS A 38 26.50 5.03 13.88
N SER A 39 25.35 4.47 14.07
CA SER A 39 24.07 5.00 13.60
C SER A 39 23.11 5.12 14.79
N HIS A 40 22.14 6.01 14.69
CA HIS A 40 21.05 6.15 15.65
C HIS A 40 19.74 5.64 15.05
N GLY A 41 18.95 4.88 15.82
CA GLY A 41 17.64 4.42 15.40
C GLY A 41 16.62 5.55 15.30
N HIS A 42 16.68 6.53 16.23
CA HIS A 42 15.65 7.57 16.37
C HIS A 42 16.22 8.98 16.47
N CYS A 43 17.45 9.14 16.98
CA CYS A 43 18.04 10.45 17.21
C CYS A 43 18.56 11.09 15.91
N ALA A 44 18.03 12.26 15.56
CA ALA A 44 18.62 13.14 14.54
C ALA A 44 19.68 14.05 15.18
N GLN A 45 20.72 14.38 14.44
CA GLN A 45 21.79 15.26 14.90
C GLN A 45 22.12 16.34 13.87
N VAL A 46 22.54 17.52 14.33
CA VAL A 46 23.20 18.53 13.50
C VAL A 46 24.61 18.71 14.01
N VAL A 47 25.59 18.53 13.13
CA VAL A 47 27.03 18.58 13.44
C VAL A 47 27.65 19.81 12.80
N VAL A 48 28.45 20.56 13.56
CA VAL A 48 29.07 21.84 13.15
C VAL A 48 30.53 21.87 13.58
N ALA A 49 31.43 22.31 12.69
CA ALA A 49 32.80 22.69 13.07
C ALA A 49 32.80 24.09 13.70
N VAL A 50 32.87 24.18 15.02
CA VAL A 50 32.91 25.46 15.73
C VAL A 50 34.30 26.10 15.59
N HIS A 51 35.35 25.26 15.54
CA HIS A 51 36.74 25.67 15.30
C HIS A 51 37.47 24.54 14.56
N GLY A 52 38.43 24.89 13.68
CA GLY A 52 39.17 23.94 12.87
C GLY A 52 38.32 23.30 11.79
N ALA A 53 38.72 22.14 11.31
CA ALA A 53 38.01 21.39 10.26
C ALA A 53 38.08 19.88 10.47
N PHE A 54 37.14 19.16 9.86
CA PHE A 54 37.10 17.70 9.81
C PHE A 54 36.28 17.21 8.63
N ASP A 55 36.44 15.92 8.32
CA ASP A 55 35.62 15.23 7.32
C ASP A 55 34.53 14.41 8.01
N LEU A 56 33.27 14.64 7.63
CA LEU A 56 32.12 13.89 8.05
C LEU A 56 31.74 12.89 6.95
N LEU A 57 31.93 11.60 7.23
CA LEU A 57 31.46 10.53 6.35
C LEU A 57 30.06 10.15 6.79
N LEU A 58 29.14 10.05 5.83
CA LEU A 58 27.76 9.59 5.98
C LEU A 58 27.53 8.42 5.06
N ASP A 59 26.78 7.41 5.54
CA ASP A 59 26.35 6.24 4.76
C ASP A 59 24.90 5.95 5.11
N ASP A 60 24.01 6.06 4.12
CA ASP A 60 22.58 5.76 4.24
C ASP A 60 22.25 4.33 3.79
N GLY A 61 23.28 3.52 3.50
CA GLY A 61 23.16 2.16 2.99
C GLY A 61 23.13 2.03 1.48
N THR A 62 22.84 3.11 0.76
CA THR A 62 22.85 3.18 -0.71
C THR A 62 23.96 4.08 -1.21
N THR A 63 24.16 5.20 -0.54
CA THR A 63 25.12 6.23 -0.91
C THR A 63 26.05 6.52 0.24
N ARG A 64 27.35 6.55 -0.05
CA ARG A 64 28.38 6.94 0.87
C ARG A 64 29.01 8.27 0.45
N THR A 65 28.88 9.27 1.32
CA THR A 65 29.32 10.64 1.01
C THR A 65 30.24 11.16 2.10
N THR A 66 31.26 11.91 1.72
CA THR A 66 32.12 12.63 2.68
C THR A 66 31.93 14.13 2.49
N ILE A 67 31.65 14.82 3.57
CA ILE A 67 31.44 16.27 3.62
C ILE A 67 32.55 16.90 4.46
N HIS A 68 33.28 17.84 3.88
CA HIS A 68 34.27 18.64 4.62
C HIS A 68 33.58 19.78 5.37
N LEU A 69 33.78 19.86 6.69
CA LEU A 69 33.24 20.89 7.56
C LEU A 69 34.38 21.71 8.15
N ASP A 70 34.41 22.99 7.82
CA ASP A 70 35.48 23.96 8.14
C ASP A 70 34.95 25.32 8.65
N SER A 71 33.62 25.38 8.93
CA SER A 71 32.98 26.66 9.22
C SER A 71 31.92 26.56 10.29
N PRO A 72 31.85 27.51 11.25
CA PRO A 72 30.81 27.59 12.26
C PRO A 72 29.46 28.08 11.71
N HIS A 73 29.38 28.43 10.43
CA HIS A 73 28.16 28.90 9.78
C HIS A 73 27.44 27.78 9.00
N ARG A 74 28.04 26.59 8.97
CA ARG A 74 27.54 25.46 8.19
C ARG A 74 27.45 24.22 9.07
N GLY A 75 26.26 23.67 9.20
CA GLY A 75 26.01 22.40 9.83
C GLY A 75 25.51 21.34 8.85
N VAL A 76 25.66 20.09 9.20
CA VAL A 76 25.12 18.96 8.46
C VAL A 76 24.13 18.24 9.35
N LEU A 77 22.93 18.01 8.81
CA LEU A 77 21.92 17.16 9.43
C LEU A 77 22.26 15.70 9.17
N ILE A 78 22.36 14.92 10.23
CA ILE A 78 22.41 13.46 10.21
C ILE A 78 21.03 12.97 10.62
N ALA A 79 20.31 12.37 9.67
CA ALA A 79 19.00 11.77 9.96
C ALA A 79 19.17 10.46 10.77
N PRO A 80 18.16 10.02 11.52
CA PRO A 80 18.12 8.67 12.05
C PRO A 80 18.42 7.62 10.98
N THR A 81 18.99 6.50 11.38
CA THR A 81 19.39 5.38 10.51
C THR A 81 20.53 5.67 9.52
N VAL A 82 21.16 6.84 9.57
CA VAL A 82 22.36 7.14 8.80
C VAL A 82 23.59 6.86 9.66
N TRP A 83 24.53 6.06 9.12
CA TRP A 83 25.83 5.85 9.75
C TRP A 83 26.69 7.09 9.59
N ASP A 84 27.32 7.54 10.65
CA ASP A 84 28.26 8.64 10.61
C ASP A 84 29.65 8.27 11.12
N GLU A 85 30.69 8.93 10.58
CA GLU A 85 32.04 8.83 11.06
C GLU A 85 32.78 10.16 10.81
N LEU A 86 33.34 10.72 11.86
CA LEU A 86 34.12 11.96 11.80
C LEU A 86 35.60 11.61 11.77
N LYS A 87 36.34 12.16 10.81
CA LYS A 87 37.76 11.84 10.55
C LYS A 87 38.56 13.11 10.19
N ASN A 88 39.88 12.93 10.07
CA ASN A 88 40.79 13.93 9.51
C ASN A 88 40.68 15.29 10.24
N PHE A 89 40.62 15.26 11.58
CA PHE A 89 40.54 16.48 12.36
C PHE A 89 41.80 17.30 12.23
N GLU A 90 41.65 18.61 11.93
CA GLU A 90 42.74 19.56 12.11
C GLU A 90 43.09 19.77 13.59
N GLU A 91 44.31 20.25 13.87
CA GLU A 91 44.72 20.53 15.23
C GLU A 91 43.85 21.63 15.87
N GLY A 92 43.37 21.37 17.08
CA GLY A 92 42.48 22.29 17.78
C GLY A 92 41.02 22.27 17.34
N THR A 93 40.61 21.34 16.46
CA THR A 93 39.21 21.21 16.04
C THR A 93 38.28 21.03 17.23
N VAL A 94 37.20 21.80 17.23
CA VAL A 94 36.06 21.67 18.15
C VAL A 94 34.80 21.45 17.35
N VAL A 95 34.13 20.33 17.60
CA VAL A 95 32.87 19.96 16.96
C VAL A 95 31.74 20.15 17.97
N MET A 96 30.67 20.82 17.56
CA MET A 96 29.42 20.89 18.32
C MET A 96 28.39 20.00 17.67
N VAL A 97 27.64 19.25 18.48
CA VAL A 97 26.53 18.40 18.04
C VAL A 97 25.27 18.80 18.80
N MET A 98 24.22 19.09 18.05
CA MET A 98 22.86 19.30 18.56
C MET A 98 22.05 18.05 18.23
N ALA A 99 21.37 17.47 19.20
CA ALA A 99 20.65 16.21 19.09
C ALA A 99 19.17 16.37 19.46
N SER A 100 18.31 15.64 18.74
CA SER A 100 16.85 15.67 18.90
C SER A 100 16.35 14.88 20.11
N HIS A 101 17.21 14.08 20.76
CA HIS A 101 16.86 13.23 21.89
C HIS A 101 17.93 13.29 22.99
N HIS A 102 17.53 12.98 24.23
CA HIS A 102 18.46 12.71 25.30
C HIS A 102 19.39 11.52 24.97
N PHE A 103 20.47 11.36 25.73
CA PHE A 103 21.33 10.20 25.52
C PHE A 103 20.59 8.90 25.88
N ASP A 104 20.57 7.99 24.94
CA ASP A 104 20.06 6.64 25.08
C ASP A 104 21.10 5.68 24.47
N ALA A 105 21.63 4.79 25.26
CA ALA A 105 22.62 3.81 24.80
C ALA A 105 22.00 2.73 23.89
N GLU A 106 20.70 2.46 24.04
CA GLU A 106 19.99 1.47 23.23
C GLU A 106 19.66 1.98 21.81
N ASP A 107 19.74 3.31 21.59
CA ASP A 107 19.54 3.92 20.27
C ASP A 107 20.76 3.77 19.34
N TYR A 108 21.90 3.28 19.85
CA TYR A 108 23.16 3.18 19.09
C TYR A 108 23.33 1.82 18.42
N ILE A 109 23.61 1.82 17.12
CA ILE A 109 24.15 0.69 16.38
C ILE A 109 25.63 1.01 16.11
N SER A 110 26.55 0.37 16.84
CA SER A 110 27.98 0.68 16.80
C SER A 110 28.79 -0.35 15.99
N ASP A 111 28.20 -1.45 15.56
CA ASP A 111 28.79 -2.40 14.61
C ASP A 111 28.31 -2.11 13.19
N TYR A 112 29.23 -1.87 12.27
CA TYR A 112 28.88 -1.52 10.88
C TYR A 112 28.21 -2.69 10.14
N ASN A 113 28.53 -3.94 10.48
CA ASN A 113 27.88 -5.10 9.84
C ASN A 113 26.46 -5.28 10.39
N GLU A 114 26.24 -5.00 11.68
CA GLU A 114 24.92 -4.94 12.28
C GLU A 114 24.10 -3.83 11.63
N TYR A 115 24.65 -2.61 11.52
CA TYR A 115 24.04 -1.49 10.80
C TYR A 115 23.62 -1.87 9.40
N ARG A 116 24.50 -2.50 8.60
CA ARG A 116 24.18 -2.97 7.25
C ARG A 116 23.07 -4.02 7.25
N GLY A 117 22.98 -4.85 8.28
CA GLY A 117 21.91 -5.84 8.45
C GLY A 117 20.55 -5.22 8.80
N GLU A 118 20.51 -4.06 9.45
CA GLU A 118 19.27 -3.34 9.76
C GLU A 118 18.71 -2.53 8.59
N LEU A 119 19.52 -2.29 7.56
CA LEU A 119 19.07 -1.54 6.39
C LEU A 119 18.11 -2.34 5.52
N VAL A 120 17.13 -1.64 5.01
CA VAL A 120 16.22 -2.19 4.01
C VAL A 120 16.86 -2.06 2.62
N GLU A 121 17.18 -3.20 2.01
CA GLU A 121 17.71 -3.27 0.64
C GLU A 121 16.56 -3.30 -0.35
N LEU A 122 16.54 -2.37 -1.31
CA LEU A 122 15.57 -2.34 -2.40
C LEU A 122 16.13 -3.11 -3.62
N ARG A 123 15.32 -4.01 -4.17
CA ARG A 123 15.57 -4.68 -5.46
C ARG A 123 14.37 -4.50 -6.40
N PRO A 124 14.59 -4.08 -7.66
CA PRO A 124 13.52 -4.09 -8.65
C PRO A 124 13.11 -5.55 -8.94
N TYR A 125 11.80 -5.74 -9.12
CA TYR A 125 11.30 -7.03 -9.56
C TYR A 125 11.82 -7.39 -10.96
N SER A 126 12.07 -8.67 -11.18
CA SER A 126 12.32 -9.25 -12.48
C SER A 126 11.57 -10.59 -12.61
N PRO A 127 11.26 -11.08 -13.83
CA PRO A 127 10.54 -12.34 -14.02
C PRO A 127 11.21 -13.56 -13.38
N THR A 128 12.52 -13.52 -13.14
CA THR A 128 13.26 -14.59 -12.44
C THR A 128 12.89 -14.69 -10.96
N LEU A 129 12.32 -13.64 -10.39
CA LEU A 129 11.88 -13.55 -8.98
C LEU A 129 10.38 -13.88 -8.80
N ALA A 130 9.67 -14.28 -9.85
CA ALA A 130 8.21 -14.49 -9.80
C ALA A 130 7.80 -15.53 -8.74
N THR A 131 8.56 -16.60 -8.57
CA THR A 131 8.27 -17.63 -7.56
C THR A 131 8.44 -17.08 -6.14
N GLU A 132 9.49 -16.29 -5.90
CA GLU A 132 9.75 -15.65 -4.60
C GLU A 132 8.68 -14.60 -4.31
N TRP A 133 8.32 -13.80 -5.34
CA TRP A 133 7.23 -12.82 -5.26
C TRP A 133 5.91 -13.47 -4.82
N ASP A 134 5.48 -14.52 -5.51
CA ASP A 134 4.21 -15.19 -5.25
C ASP A 134 4.21 -15.91 -3.87
N ALA A 135 5.35 -16.50 -3.47
CA ALA A 135 5.50 -17.10 -2.15
C ALA A 135 5.41 -16.07 -1.01
N PHE A 136 5.87 -14.84 -1.25
CA PHE A 136 5.72 -13.75 -0.28
C PHE A 136 4.26 -13.28 -0.18
N VAL A 137 3.56 -13.13 -1.32
CA VAL A 137 2.13 -12.77 -1.35
C VAL A 137 1.30 -13.71 -0.47
N ASP A 138 1.61 -15.02 -0.49
CA ASP A 138 0.90 -16.03 0.31
C ASP A 138 1.15 -15.90 1.82
N LYS A 139 2.23 -15.24 2.24
CA LYS A 139 2.62 -15.07 3.66
C LYS A 139 2.45 -13.65 4.18
N ALA A 140 2.21 -12.70 3.28
CA ALA A 140 2.07 -11.31 3.67
C ALA A 140 0.79 -11.09 4.48
N LYS A 141 0.87 -10.31 5.57
CA LYS A 141 -0.26 -10.01 6.45
C LYS A 141 -1.42 -9.26 5.77
N ASN A 142 -1.17 -8.75 4.57
CA ASN A 142 -2.12 -8.05 3.72
C ASN A 142 -2.06 -8.54 2.27
N GLY A 143 -1.62 -9.78 2.05
CA GLY A 143 -1.54 -10.40 0.73
C GLY A 143 -2.92 -10.80 0.20
N THR A 144 -3.11 -10.65 -1.11
CA THR A 144 -4.26 -11.23 -1.84
C THR A 144 -3.79 -11.79 -3.18
N PHE A 145 -4.57 -12.70 -3.76
CA PHE A 145 -4.20 -13.32 -5.04
C PHE A 145 -4.06 -12.31 -6.20
N LEU A 146 -4.64 -11.11 -6.10
CA LEU A 146 -4.50 -10.04 -7.09
C LEU A 146 -3.04 -9.57 -7.24
N TYR A 147 -2.24 -9.73 -6.20
CA TYR A 147 -0.82 -9.38 -6.21
C TYR A 147 0.08 -10.48 -6.80
N LYS A 148 -0.44 -11.69 -7.05
CA LYS A 148 0.34 -12.75 -7.66
C LYS A 148 0.65 -12.43 -9.12
N ARG A 149 1.84 -12.82 -9.57
CA ARG A 149 2.32 -12.56 -10.93
C ARG A 149 1.38 -13.17 -11.99
N GLY A 150 0.83 -14.34 -11.71
CA GLY A 150 -0.17 -14.95 -12.60
C GLY A 150 -1.41 -14.09 -12.84
N TYR A 151 -1.78 -13.21 -11.87
CA TYR A 151 -2.85 -12.22 -12.02
C TYR A 151 -2.31 -10.90 -12.59
N MET A 152 -1.22 -10.36 -12.07
CA MET A 152 -0.68 -9.07 -12.51
C MET A 152 -0.22 -9.09 -13.96
N ASP A 153 0.40 -10.18 -14.41
CA ASP A 153 1.01 -10.28 -15.72
C ASP A 153 0.04 -10.65 -16.86
N TYR A 154 -1.26 -10.94 -16.57
CA TYR A 154 -2.20 -11.25 -17.66
C TYR A 154 -2.44 -10.08 -18.61
N HIS A 155 -2.13 -8.87 -18.18
CA HIS A 155 -2.28 -7.63 -18.93
C HIS A 155 -0.97 -6.82 -19.02
N ALA A 156 0.17 -7.52 -19.02
CA ALA A 156 1.51 -6.91 -19.11
C ALA A 156 1.71 -6.10 -20.43
N ASP A 157 0.90 -6.39 -21.46
CA ASP A 157 0.85 -5.59 -22.68
C ASP A 157 0.29 -4.16 -22.48
N ARG A 158 -0.45 -3.94 -21.41
CA ARG A 158 -1.09 -2.65 -21.07
C ARG A 158 -0.34 -1.84 -20.02
N PHE A 159 0.46 -2.50 -19.18
CA PHE A 159 1.12 -1.88 -18.03
C PHE A 159 2.60 -2.24 -17.99
N THR A 160 3.46 -1.24 -18.06
CA THR A 160 4.90 -1.44 -17.85
C THR A 160 5.17 -1.64 -16.37
N ASP A 161 5.58 -2.86 -16.00
CA ASP A 161 5.89 -3.20 -14.61
C ASP A 161 7.13 -2.43 -14.11
N CYS A 162 7.04 -1.90 -12.91
CA CYS A 162 8.15 -1.29 -12.16
C CYS A 162 8.09 -1.65 -10.68
N SER A 163 7.57 -2.83 -10.37
CA SER A 163 7.39 -3.35 -9.00
C SER A 163 8.72 -3.48 -8.27
N LEU A 164 8.67 -3.37 -6.95
CA LEU A 164 9.84 -3.38 -6.06
C LEU A 164 9.71 -4.44 -4.98
N MET A 165 10.85 -4.97 -4.54
CA MET A 165 10.99 -5.93 -3.45
C MET A 165 11.98 -5.37 -2.43
N PHE A 166 11.71 -5.60 -1.13
CA PHE A 166 12.49 -5.04 -0.04
C PHE A 166 12.96 -6.12 0.91
N TYR A 167 14.26 -6.16 1.12
CA TYR A 167 14.90 -7.18 1.94
C TYR A 167 15.56 -6.54 3.17
N LYS A 168 15.50 -7.23 4.30
CA LYS A 168 16.21 -6.90 5.52
C LYS A 168 16.89 -8.14 6.05
N ARG A 169 18.19 -8.09 6.33
CA ARG A 169 19.00 -9.27 6.72
C ARG A 169 18.88 -10.44 5.74
N GLY A 170 18.69 -10.14 4.45
CA GLY A 170 18.50 -11.16 3.40
C GLY A 170 17.11 -11.77 3.32
N GLU A 171 16.19 -11.41 4.21
CA GLU A 171 14.78 -11.83 4.19
C GLU A 171 13.91 -10.81 3.46
N LEU A 172 12.99 -11.28 2.63
CA LEU A 172 12.01 -10.43 1.97
C LEU A 172 10.96 -9.98 2.98
N ILE A 173 10.86 -8.66 3.22
CA ILE A 173 9.97 -8.07 4.23
C ILE A 173 8.83 -7.24 3.64
N GLY A 174 8.94 -6.83 2.36
CA GLY A 174 7.90 -6.06 1.70
C GLY A 174 8.00 -6.09 0.19
N GLN A 175 6.86 -5.81 -0.47
CA GLN A 175 6.74 -5.69 -1.91
C GLN A 175 5.82 -4.52 -2.27
N ILE A 176 6.15 -3.80 -3.33
CA ILE A 176 5.29 -2.77 -3.90
C ILE A 176 4.97 -3.16 -5.35
N PRO A 177 3.73 -3.57 -5.67
CA PRO A 177 3.30 -3.70 -7.05
C PRO A 177 3.20 -2.31 -7.67
N ALA A 178 3.81 -2.11 -8.82
CA ALA A 178 3.84 -0.81 -9.46
C ALA A 178 3.87 -0.90 -10.97
N SER A 179 3.23 0.06 -11.63
CA SER A 179 3.29 0.23 -13.07
C SER A 179 3.70 1.66 -13.44
N TRP A 180 4.54 1.76 -14.47
CA TRP A 180 5.07 3.02 -14.98
C TRP A 180 4.30 3.52 -16.19
N ASN A 181 3.89 4.77 -16.17
CA ASN A 181 3.37 5.50 -17.33
C ASN A 181 4.36 6.59 -17.75
N LYS A 182 5.06 6.34 -18.84
CA LYS A 182 6.10 7.25 -19.36
C LYS A 182 5.53 8.58 -19.86
N GLU A 183 4.35 8.57 -20.48
CA GLU A 183 3.72 9.75 -21.05
C GLU A 183 3.36 10.77 -19.96
N HIS A 184 2.76 10.29 -18.87
CA HIS A 184 2.37 11.14 -17.75
C HIS A 184 3.45 11.28 -16.68
N ARG A 185 4.58 10.58 -16.80
CA ARG A 185 5.66 10.51 -15.80
C ARG A 185 5.14 10.12 -14.41
N THR A 186 4.22 9.17 -14.39
CA THR A 186 3.50 8.75 -13.19
C THR A 186 3.73 7.27 -12.93
N VAL A 187 4.08 6.92 -11.69
CA VAL A 187 3.99 5.55 -11.18
C VAL A 187 2.63 5.35 -10.55
N THR A 188 2.02 4.19 -10.77
CA THR A 188 0.77 3.81 -10.08
C THR A 188 1.02 2.51 -9.33
N SER A 189 0.48 2.35 -8.12
CA SER A 189 0.49 1.07 -7.42
C SER A 189 -0.41 0.07 -8.15
N HIS A 190 0.07 -0.40 -9.24
CA HIS A 190 -0.43 -1.20 -10.36
C HIS A 190 -1.78 -0.75 -10.94
N GLY A 191 -1.74 -0.12 -12.14
CA GLY A 191 -2.92 0.45 -12.82
C GLY A 191 -4.03 -0.56 -13.12
N GLY A 192 -3.71 -1.84 -13.28
CA GLY A 192 -4.66 -2.92 -13.59
C GLY A 192 -5.31 -3.60 -12.39
N LEU A 193 -4.98 -3.20 -11.15
CA LEU A 193 -5.56 -3.78 -9.94
C LEU A 193 -6.64 -2.87 -9.34
N THR A 194 -7.61 -3.48 -8.67
CA THR A 194 -8.68 -2.76 -7.93
C THR A 194 -8.11 -1.93 -6.80
N TYR A 195 -7.16 -2.49 -6.08
CA TYR A 195 -6.36 -1.88 -5.02
C TYR A 195 -4.88 -2.21 -5.26
N GLY A 196 -3.99 -1.54 -4.58
CA GLY A 196 -2.56 -1.75 -4.65
C GLY A 196 -1.96 -1.66 -3.25
N GLY A 197 -0.94 -0.84 -3.10
CA GLY A 197 -0.27 -0.63 -1.83
C GLY A 197 0.88 -1.60 -1.59
N ILE A 198 1.60 -1.35 -0.50
CA ILE A 198 2.70 -2.19 -0.08
C ILE A 198 2.20 -3.47 0.58
N LEU A 199 2.78 -4.60 0.23
CA LEU A 199 2.60 -5.85 0.97
C LEU A 199 3.70 -5.96 2.02
N LEU A 200 3.33 -6.44 3.20
CA LEU A 200 4.21 -6.49 4.36
C LEU A 200 4.25 -7.91 4.94
N SER A 201 5.44 -8.37 5.30
CA SER A 201 5.60 -9.56 6.14
C SER A 201 5.03 -9.30 7.55
N GLU A 202 4.74 -10.35 8.31
CA GLU A 202 4.31 -10.22 9.72
C GLU A 202 5.32 -9.47 10.59
N GLY A 203 6.61 -9.64 10.31
CA GLY A 203 7.70 -9.01 11.06
C GLY A 203 8.04 -7.58 10.64
N ALA A 204 7.47 -7.08 9.54
CA ALA A 204 7.74 -5.73 9.07
C ALA A 204 7.14 -4.69 10.04
N THR A 205 7.98 -3.75 10.48
CA THR A 205 7.60 -2.69 11.41
C THR A 205 7.15 -1.43 10.68
N THR A 206 6.54 -0.49 11.41
CA THR A 206 6.20 0.84 10.89
C THR A 206 7.44 1.59 10.40
N VAL A 207 8.57 1.44 11.07
CA VAL A 207 9.85 2.06 10.66
C VAL A 207 10.35 1.45 9.36
N ASP A 208 10.30 0.11 9.22
CA ASP A 208 10.64 -0.55 7.97
C ASP A 208 9.76 -0.06 6.82
N THR A 209 8.44 0.07 7.07
CA THR A 209 7.48 0.56 6.07
C THR A 209 7.79 2.00 5.63
N LEU A 210 8.11 2.90 6.57
CA LEU A 210 8.58 4.25 6.24
C LEU A 210 9.81 4.22 5.34
N ASN A 211 10.81 3.42 5.69
CA ASN A 211 12.05 3.30 4.92
C ASN A 211 11.79 2.73 3.52
N MET A 212 10.95 1.69 3.41
CA MET A 212 10.55 1.10 2.12
C MET A 212 9.84 2.13 1.22
N MET A 213 8.88 2.89 1.78
CA MET A 213 8.11 3.88 1.01
C MET A 213 8.99 5.05 0.54
N HIS A 214 9.90 5.56 1.40
CA HIS A 214 10.85 6.60 1.01
C HIS A 214 11.84 6.10 -0.04
N SER A 215 12.38 4.90 0.12
CA SER A 215 13.29 4.28 -0.86
C SER A 215 12.61 4.05 -2.20
N ALA A 216 11.34 3.62 -2.21
CA ALA A 216 10.55 3.48 -3.42
C ALA A 216 10.35 4.82 -4.13
N ALA A 217 9.99 5.87 -3.40
CA ALA A 217 9.80 7.20 -3.95
C ALA A 217 11.09 7.73 -4.61
N ALA A 218 12.21 7.61 -3.92
CA ALA A 218 13.53 7.98 -4.44
C ALA A 218 13.90 7.15 -5.69
N TRP A 219 13.67 5.84 -5.67
CA TRP A 219 13.90 4.95 -6.80
C TRP A 219 13.08 5.36 -8.03
N PHE A 220 11.77 5.57 -7.86
CA PHE A 220 10.89 5.96 -8.96
C PHE A 220 11.28 7.32 -9.54
N SER A 221 11.63 8.30 -8.72
CA SER A 221 12.12 9.59 -9.18
C SER A 221 13.42 9.45 -9.95
N HIS A 222 14.41 8.75 -9.40
CA HIS A 222 15.75 8.66 -9.98
C HIS A 222 15.78 7.80 -11.25
N HIS A 223 15.21 6.59 -11.23
CA HIS A 223 15.33 5.63 -12.34
C HIS A 223 14.37 5.91 -13.50
N TYR A 224 13.15 6.36 -13.19
CA TYR A 224 12.11 6.62 -14.20
C TYR A 224 11.95 8.11 -14.48
N GLY A 225 12.50 8.99 -13.64
CA GLY A 225 12.20 10.43 -13.66
C GLY A 225 10.73 10.70 -13.39
N ALA A 226 10.09 9.84 -12.59
CA ALA A 226 8.70 9.99 -12.20
C ALA A 226 8.52 11.29 -11.41
N LYS A 227 7.39 11.96 -11.61
CA LYS A 227 7.02 13.19 -10.89
C LYS A 227 5.92 12.93 -9.87
N GLU A 228 5.18 11.86 -10.06
CA GLU A 228 4.04 11.51 -9.24
C GLU A 228 3.96 10.00 -9.03
N TRP A 229 3.54 9.62 -7.83
CA TRP A 229 3.18 8.25 -7.52
C TRP A 229 1.74 8.21 -7.02
N ILE A 230 0.87 7.58 -7.80
CA ILE A 230 -0.52 7.30 -7.44
C ILE A 230 -0.55 6.01 -6.64
N TYR A 231 -0.88 6.12 -5.36
CA TYR A 231 -0.91 5.02 -4.41
C TYR A 231 -2.35 4.66 -4.05
N LYS A 232 -2.77 3.45 -4.39
CA LYS A 232 -4.09 2.90 -4.02
C LYS A 232 -3.92 2.01 -2.80
N THR A 233 -4.58 2.34 -1.71
CA THR A 233 -4.49 1.53 -0.48
C THR A 233 -5.27 0.23 -0.60
N LEU A 234 -4.86 -0.80 0.12
CA LEU A 234 -5.66 -1.99 0.35
C LEU A 234 -6.63 -1.71 1.51
N PRO A 235 -7.95 -1.89 1.34
CA PRO A 235 -8.89 -1.68 2.44
C PRO A 235 -8.66 -2.65 3.61
N TYR A 236 -8.80 -2.16 4.84
CA TYR A 236 -8.50 -2.90 6.08
C TYR A 236 -9.21 -4.25 6.20
N ILE A 237 -10.38 -4.43 5.57
CA ILE A 237 -11.13 -5.70 5.61
C ILE A 237 -10.39 -6.87 4.95
N TYR A 238 -9.37 -6.60 4.12
CA TYR A 238 -8.55 -7.62 3.45
C TYR A 238 -7.33 -8.03 4.27
N HIS A 239 -7.01 -7.31 5.35
CA HIS A 239 -5.86 -7.59 6.19
C HIS A 239 -6.15 -8.79 7.12
N SER A 240 -5.22 -9.75 7.22
CA SER A 240 -5.32 -10.87 8.17
C SER A 240 -5.06 -10.42 9.61
N VAL A 241 -4.20 -9.41 9.78
CA VAL A 241 -3.93 -8.67 11.02
C VAL A 241 -3.86 -7.18 10.71
N PRO A 242 -3.92 -6.26 11.70
CA PRO A 242 -3.75 -4.82 11.46
C PRO A 242 -2.52 -4.51 10.63
N SER A 243 -2.67 -3.80 9.51
CA SER A 243 -1.62 -3.52 8.53
C SER A 243 -1.89 -2.19 7.82
N GLU A 244 -1.86 -1.09 8.58
CA GLU A 244 -2.09 0.28 8.11
C GLU A 244 -0.84 1.16 8.29
N GLU A 245 0.36 0.56 8.33
CA GLU A 245 1.64 1.25 8.44
C GLU A 245 1.89 2.17 7.25
N ASP A 246 1.37 1.80 6.07
CA ASP A 246 1.44 2.60 4.86
C ASP A 246 0.64 3.91 4.98
N LEU A 247 -0.48 3.93 5.69
CA LEU A 247 -1.26 5.15 5.91
C LEU A 247 -0.45 6.17 6.73
N TYR A 248 0.32 5.70 7.73
CA TYR A 248 1.23 6.57 8.47
C TYR A 248 2.39 7.06 7.59
N ALA A 249 2.96 6.17 6.77
CA ALA A 249 4.01 6.55 5.82
C ALA A 249 3.51 7.61 4.81
N LEU A 250 2.30 7.44 4.26
CA LEU A 250 1.66 8.41 3.37
C LEU A 250 1.49 9.78 4.04
N PHE A 251 1.07 9.80 5.32
CA PHE A 251 0.97 11.04 6.10
C PHE A 251 2.34 11.73 6.24
N ARG A 252 3.39 10.95 6.56
CA ARG A 252 4.76 11.47 6.72
C ARG A 252 5.37 11.99 5.41
N MET A 253 4.94 11.42 4.27
CA MET A 253 5.34 11.83 2.91
C MET A 253 4.47 12.98 2.38
N GLU A 254 3.59 13.56 3.18
CA GLU A 254 2.65 14.63 2.79
C GLU A 254 1.79 14.24 1.58
N ALA A 255 1.45 12.95 1.46
CA ALA A 255 0.63 12.43 0.38
C ALA A 255 -0.78 13.03 0.42
N GLN A 256 -1.29 13.42 -0.75
CA GLN A 256 -2.61 14.02 -0.87
C GLN A 256 -3.66 12.95 -1.14
N LEU A 257 -4.73 12.89 -0.36
CA LEU A 257 -5.90 12.06 -0.67
C LEU A 257 -6.61 12.67 -1.89
N VAL A 258 -6.52 12.00 -3.04
CA VAL A 258 -7.08 12.48 -4.32
C VAL A 258 -8.31 11.70 -4.78
N GLY A 259 -8.59 10.56 -4.16
CA GLY A 259 -9.77 9.76 -4.44
C GLY A 259 -10.19 8.92 -3.23
N ARG A 260 -11.50 8.84 -3.01
CA ARG A 260 -12.10 7.95 -2.00
C ARG A 260 -13.40 7.39 -2.57
N SER A 261 -13.43 6.08 -2.79
CA SER A 261 -14.65 5.37 -3.15
C SER A 261 -15.23 4.66 -1.94
N VAL A 262 -16.56 4.53 -1.92
CA VAL A 262 -17.28 3.83 -0.86
C VAL A 262 -17.80 2.50 -1.38
N ALA A 263 -17.31 1.40 -0.81
CA ALA A 263 -17.86 0.06 -0.95
C ALA A 263 -18.77 -0.28 0.22
N SER A 264 -19.47 -1.40 0.12
CA SER A 264 -20.40 -1.87 1.15
C SER A 264 -20.11 -3.33 1.47
N ALA A 265 -19.64 -3.62 2.69
CA ALA A 265 -19.35 -4.97 3.15
C ALA A 265 -20.34 -5.45 4.21
N ILE A 266 -20.77 -6.71 4.09
CA ILE A 266 -21.52 -7.42 5.11
C ILE A 266 -20.50 -8.08 6.04
N SER A 267 -20.59 -7.82 7.35
CA SER A 267 -19.84 -8.55 8.37
C SER A 267 -20.57 -9.85 8.67
N CYS A 268 -19.94 -10.99 8.46
CA CYS A 268 -20.60 -12.28 8.63
C CYS A 268 -20.64 -12.73 10.10
N ASP A 269 -19.74 -12.24 10.94
CA ASP A 269 -19.70 -12.50 12.39
C ASP A 269 -20.62 -11.56 13.20
N ARG A 270 -20.94 -10.37 12.65
CA ARG A 270 -21.74 -9.33 13.29
C ARG A 270 -22.86 -8.82 12.39
N HIS A 271 -23.85 -9.69 12.14
CA HIS A 271 -24.95 -9.36 11.25
C HIS A 271 -25.76 -8.14 11.70
N ILE A 272 -25.79 -7.13 10.86
CA ILE A 272 -26.77 -6.05 10.96
C ILE A 272 -28.05 -6.52 10.27
N PRO A 273 -29.23 -6.44 10.92
CA PRO A 273 -30.46 -6.93 10.34
C PRO A 273 -30.80 -6.27 9.00
N MET A 274 -31.17 -7.09 8.02
CA MET A 274 -31.69 -6.60 6.73
C MET A 274 -32.90 -5.69 6.92
N ARG A 275 -33.01 -4.68 6.05
CA ARG A 275 -34.20 -3.81 5.96
C ARG A 275 -35.42 -4.61 5.48
N THR A 276 -36.61 -4.18 5.90
CA THR A 276 -37.90 -4.86 5.61
C THR A 276 -38.08 -5.17 4.10
N LEU A 277 -37.68 -4.24 3.22
CA LEU A 277 -37.76 -4.45 1.78
C LEU A 277 -36.93 -5.65 1.34
N ARG A 278 -35.66 -5.75 1.78
CA ARG A 278 -34.78 -6.88 1.43
C ARG A 278 -35.31 -8.20 1.99
N LYS A 279 -35.80 -8.21 3.24
CA LYS A 279 -36.45 -9.39 3.82
C LYS A 279 -37.62 -9.89 2.97
N ARG A 280 -38.46 -8.97 2.45
CA ARG A 280 -39.57 -9.32 1.56
C ARG A 280 -39.10 -9.88 0.22
N CYS A 281 -38.05 -9.28 -0.39
CA CYS A 281 -37.45 -9.77 -1.62
C CYS A 281 -36.86 -11.18 -1.44
N VAL A 282 -36.09 -11.41 -0.36
CA VAL A 282 -35.52 -12.74 -0.03
C VAL A 282 -36.63 -13.76 0.23
N ALA A 283 -37.69 -13.39 0.95
CA ALA A 283 -38.84 -14.28 1.15
C ALA A 283 -39.56 -14.61 -0.15
N LYS A 284 -39.61 -13.69 -1.11
CA LYS A 284 -40.13 -13.92 -2.45
C LYS A 284 -39.25 -14.86 -3.26
N SER A 285 -37.91 -14.62 -3.26
CA SER A 285 -36.96 -15.45 -3.98
C SER A 285 -37.00 -16.91 -3.53
N ARG A 286 -37.11 -17.16 -2.22
CA ARG A 286 -37.26 -18.51 -1.63
C ARG A 286 -38.52 -19.26 -2.08
N LYS A 287 -39.58 -18.52 -2.51
CA LYS A 287 -40.83 -19.11 -3.01
C LYS A 287 -40.83 -19.29 -4.54
N SER A 288 -39.83 -18.84 -5.23
CA SER A 288 -39.77 -18.76 -6.70
C SER A 288 -39.00 -19.92 -7.32
N ASN A 289 -38.82 -21.06 -6.65
CA ASN A 289 -38.10 -22.24 -7.14
C ASN A 289 -36.72 -21.91 -7.74
N LEU A 290 -36.03 -20.92 -7.20
CA LEU A 290 -34.69 -20.56 -7.62
C LEU A 290 -33.66 -21.54 -7.04
N ILE A 291 -32.71 -21.95 -7.87
CA ILE A 291 -31.56 -22.77 -7.48
C ILE A 291 -30.34 -21.87 -7.48
N TYR A 292 -29.63 -21.80 -6.34
CA TYR A 292 -28.35 -21.09 -6.20
C TYR A 292 -27.23 -22.10 -6.21
N GLU A 293 -26.26 -21.91 -7.09
CA GLU A 293 -25.15 -22.87 -7.24
C GLU A 293 -23.86 -22.16 -7.73
N GLU A 294 -22.71 -22.77 -7.46
CA GLU A 294 -21.47 -22.47 -8.15
C GLU A 294 -21.53 -23.05 -9.57
N SER A 295 -21.04 -22.32 -10.58
CA SER A 295 -21.20 -22.69 -11.98
C SER A 295 -19.94 -22.39 -12.80
N SER A 296 -19.73 -23.18 -13.84
CA SER A 296 -18.72 -22.93 -14.88
C SER A 296 -19.33 -22.34 -16.17
N ALA A 297 -20.62 -21.99 -16.16
CA ALA A 297 -21.37 -21.52 -17.34
C ALA A 297 -21.06 -20.03 -17.66
N TRP A 298 -19.78 -19.71 -17.83
CA TRP A 298 -19.32 -18.34 -18.16
C TRP A 298 -19.93 -17.82 -19.44
N ASP A 299 -20.10 -18.69 -20.46
CA ASP A 299 -20.64 -18.32 -21.76
C ASP A 299 -22.13 -17.92 -21.71
N ASP A 300 -22.89 -18.47 -20.78
CA ASP A 300 -24.28 -18.14 -20.54
C ASP A 300 -24.43 -16.87 -19.68
N PHE A 301 -23.55 -16.69 -18.66
CA PHE A 301 -23.63 -15.55 -17.79
C PHE A 301 -23.11 -14.26 -18.42
N TRP A 302 -22.02 -14.31 -19.21
CA TRP A 302 -21.35 -13.12 -19.73
C TRP A 302 -22.21 -12.24 -20.63
N PRO A 303 -23.05 -12.80 -21.52
CA PRO A 303 -24.02 -12.01 -22.28
C PRO A 303 -25.02 -11.27 -21.40
N LEU A 304 -25.51 -11.90 -20.31
CA LEU A 304 -26.39 -11.25 -19.33
C LEU A 304 -25.70 -10.07 -18.68
N LEU A 305 -24.45 -10.26 -18.20
CA LEU A 305 -23.64 -9.20 -17.59
C LEU A 305 -23.44 -8.02 -18.56
N LYS A 306 -23.04 -8.29 -19.81
CA LYS A 306 -22.88 -7.25 -20.85
C LYS A 306 -24.17 -6.47 -21.10
N LYS A 307 -25.31 -7.17 -21.22
CA LYS A 307 -26.62 -6.54 -21.42
C LYS A 307 -26.96 -5.61 -20.26
N VAL A 308 -26.78 -6.06 -19.01
CA VAL A 308 -27.09 -5.28 -17.81
C VAL A 308 -26.19 -4.06 -17.70
N LEU A 309 -24.87 -4.20 -17.86
CA LEU A 309 -23.94 -3.08 -17.80
C LEU A 309 -24.20 -2.04 -18.91
N LYS A 310 -24.47 -2.48 -20.13
CA LYS A 310 -24.80 -1.56 -21.22
C LYS A 310 -26.11 -0.82 -20.99
N SER A 311 -27.16 -1.52 -20.51
CA SER A 311 -28.48 -0.91 -20.33
C SER A 311 -28.58 0.02 -19.14
N ARG A 312 -27.84 -0.26 -18.04
CA ARG A 312 -27.95 0.51 -16.78
C ARG A 312 -26.85 1.54 -16.59
N HIS A 313 -25.67 1.32 -17.17
CA HIS A 313 -24.48 2.13 -16.90
C HIS A 313 -23.76 2.62 -18.16
N ASP A 314 -24.28 2.29 -19.34
CA ASP A 314 -23.66 2.56 -20.66
C ASP A 314 -22.18 2.15 -20.73
N THR A 315 -21.83 1.04 -20.09
CA THR A 315 -20.47 0.51 -19.99
C THR A 315 -20.39 -0.97 -20.35
N THR A 316 -19.16 -1.50 -20.36
CA THR A 316 -18.85 -2.92 -20.58
C THR A 316 -18.03 -3.46 -19.42
N PRO A 317 -18.01 -4.79 -19.20
CA PRO A 317 -17.09 -5.38 -18.23
C PRO A 317 -15.64 -4.99 -18.53
N VAL A 318 -14.83 -4.74 -17.48
CA VAL A 318 -13.40 -4.47 -17.62
C VAL A 318 -12.65 -5.64 -18.27
N HIS A 319 -13.06 -6.88 -17.92
CA HIS A 319 -12.52 -8.09 -18.52
C HIS A 319 -13.36 -8.54 -19.73
N SER A 320 -12.71 -9.04 -20.75
CA SER A 320 -13.36 -9.87 -21.76
C SER A 320 -13.71 -11.24 -21.18
N ILE A 321 -14.58 -12.00 -21.87
CA ILE A 321 -14.91 -13.36 -21.44
C ILE A 321 -13.69 -14.29 -21.50
N SER A 322 -12.79 -14.08 -22.44
CA SER A 322 -11.53 -14.84 -22.56
C SER A 322 -10.59 -14.55 -21.40
N GLU A 323 -10.47 -13.28 -21.00
CA GLU A 323 -9.65 -12.88 -19.86
C GLU A 323 -10.17 -13.46 -18.54
N ILE A 324 -11.49 -13.35 -18.27
CA ILE A 324 -12.03 -13.88 -17.01
C ILE A 324 -11.92 -15.40 -16.94
N LYS A 325 -12.11 -16.12 -18.06
CA LYS A 325 -11.91 -17.58 -18.12
C LYS A 325 -10.45 -17.94 -17.89
N LEU A 326 -9.50 -17.19 -18.47
CA LEU A 326 -8.07 -17.37 -18.24
C LEU A 326 -7.74 -17.16 -16.76
N LEU A 327 -8.22 -16.07 -16.17
CA LEU A 327 -7.98 -15.77 -14.75
C LEU A 327 -8.61 -16.82 -13.83
N ALA A 328 -9.85 -17.24 -14.09
CA ALA A 328 -10.51 -18.30 -13.34
C ALA A 328 -9.77 -19.65 -13.47
N SER A 329 -9.16 -19.94 -14.63
CA SER A 329 -8.35 -21.15 -14.80
C SER A 329 -7.01 -21.10 -14.04
N ARG A 330 -6.43 -19.90 -13.88
CA ARG A 330 -5.19 -19.69 -13.09
C ARG A 330 -5.45 -19.66 -11.59
N PHE A 331 -6.63 -19.18 -11.19
CA PHE A 331 -7.04 -18.96 -9.80
C PHE A 331 -8.40 -19.61 -9.51
N PRO A 332 -8.54 -20.95 -9.68
CA PRO A 332 -9.83 -21.63 -9.56
C PRO A 332 -10.42 -21.56 -8.15
N GLU A 333 -9.57 -21.41 -7.13
CA GLU A 333 -10.01 -21.26 -5.74
C GLU A 333 -10.43 -19.83 -5.39
N ASN A 334 -10.01 -18.84 -6.21
CA ASN A 334 -10.22 -17.44 -5.91
C ASN A 334 -11.24 -16.75 -6.81
N ILE A 335 -11.41 -17.21 -8.06
CA ILE A 335 -12.32 -16.58 -9.04
C ILE A 335 -13.42 -17.56 -9.39
N ARG A 336 -14.60 -17.32 -8.84
CA ARG A 336 -15.75 -18.22 -8.94
C ARG A 336 -16.97 -17.51 -9.50
N LEU A 337 -17.78 -18.25 -10.24
CA LEU A 337 -19.08 -17.80 -10.72
C LEU A 337 -20.18 -18.48 -9.94
N PHE A 338 -21.07 -17.71 -9.33
CA PHE A 338 -22.30 -18.18 -8.72
C PHE A 338 -23.51 -17.71 -9.51
N VAL A 339 -24.50 -18.56 -9.66
CA VAL A 339 -25.70 -18.25 -10.44
C VAL A 339 -26.98 -18.57 -9.67
N ALA A 340 -28.04 -17.85 -10.00
CA ALA A 340 -29.40 -18.22 -9.68
C ALA A 340 -30.08 -18.71 -10.97
N ARG A 341 -30.63 -19.94 -10.94
CA ARG A 341 -31.37 -20.51 -12.05
C ARG A 341 -32.87 -20.55 -11.75
N HIS A 342 -33.66 -20.26 -12.79
CA HIS A 342 -35.09 -20.45 -12.79
C HIS A 342 -35.45 -21.25 -14.07
N ASP A 343 -36.14 -22.36 -13.88
CA ASP A 343 -36.46 -23.28 -14.99
C ASP A 343 -35.26 -23.64 -15.89
N GLY A 344 -34.09 -23.84 -15.27
CA GLY A 344 -32.84 -24.19 -15.96
C GLY A 344 -32.06 -23.00 -16.50
N ASN A 345 -32.65 -21.81 -16.65
CA ASN A 345 -32.01 -20.61 -17.18
C ASN A 345 -31.29 -19.78 -16.09
N ILE A 346 -30.16 -19.19 -16.43
CA ILE A 346 -29.48 -18.22 -15.55
C ILE A 346 -30.28 -16.91 -15.55
N VAL A 347 -30.86 -16.57 -14.38
CA VAL A 347 -31.63 -15.32 -14.19
C VAL A 347 -30.90 -14.28 -13.37
N ALA A 348 -29.89 -14.67 -12.59
CA ALA A 348 -28.94 -13.77 -11.92
C ALA A 348 -27.59 -14.46 -11.77
N GLY A 349 -26.52 -13.69 -11.55
CA GLY A 349 -25.21 -14.24 -11.27
C GLY A 349 -24.28 -13.23 -10.62
N ALA A 350 -23.24 -13.77 -9.97
CA ALA A 350 -22.18 -13.06 -9.27
C ALA A 350 -20.84 -13.70 -9.62
N VAL A 351 -19.89 -12.91 -10.10
CA VAL A 351 -18.48 -13.29 -10.12
C VAL A 351 -17.87 -12.86 -8.79
N VAL A 352 -17.34 -13.79 -8.04
CA VAL A 352 -16.76 -13.56 -6.72
C VAL A 352 -15.25 -13.72 -6.80
N TYR A 353 -14.53 -12.73 -6.25
CA TYR A 353 -13.09 -12.79 -5.98
C TYR A 353 -12.90 -13.13 -4.52
N GLU A 354 -12.43 -14.35 -4.29
CA GLU A 354 -12.27 -14.90 -2.94
C GLU A 354 -10.84 -14.69 -2.44
N THR A 355 -10.71 -14.00 -1.32
CA THR A 355 -9.46 -13.87 -0.55
C THR A 355 -9.63 -14.58 0.79
N GLU A 356 -8.59 -14.60 1.62
CA GLU A 356 -8.68 -15.19 2.97
C GLU A 356 -9.80 -14.54 3.79
N MET A 357 -9.85 -13.21 3.82
CA MET A 357 -10.75 -12.44 4.69
C MET A 357 -12.06 -12.05 4.01
N VAL A 358 -12.10 -11.94 2.68
CA VAL A 358 -13.20 -11.30 1.95
C VAL A 358 -13.64 -12.12 0.75
N ALA A 359 -14.94 -12.28 0.60
CA ALA A 359 -15.58 -12.65 -0.66
C ALA A 359 -16.10 -11.39 -1.36
N HIS A 360 -15.37 -10.89 -2.37
CA HIS A 360 -15.72 -9.67 -3.10
C HIS A 360 -16.55 -9.98 -4.35
N THR A 361 -17.71 -9.35 -4.48
CA THR A 361 -18.53 -9.48 -5.69
C THR A 361 -18.02 -8.55 -6.80
N GLN A 362 -17.12 -9.07 -7.64
CA GLN A 362 -16.51 -8.34 -8.76
C GLN A 362 -17.52 -7.92 -9.82
N TYR A 363 -18.47 -8.79 -10.12
CA TYR A 363 -19.57 -8.52 -11.04
C TYR A 363 -20.88 -9.09 -10.50
N LEU A 364 -21.96 -8.32 -10.65
CA LEU A 364 -23.33 -8.72 -10.35
C LEU A 364 -24.23 -8.42 -11.54
N ALA A 365 -25.06 -9.36 -11.94
CA ALA A 365 -26.07 -9.14 -12.98
C ALA A 365 -27.37 -9.89 -12.66
N VAL A 366 -28.49 -9.30 -13.09
CA VAL A 366 -29.82 -9.90 -12.95
C VAL A 366 -30.65 -9.56 -14.19
N SER A 367 -31.34 -10.55 -14.73
CA SER A 367 -32.29 -10.41 -15.84
C SER A 367 -33.60 -9.74 -15.39
N ASP A 368 -34.45 -9.36 -16.36
CA ASP A 368 -35.78 -8.84 -16.05
C ASP A 368 -36.64 -9.90 -15.33
N GLU A 369 -36.58 -11.16 -15.76
CA GLU A 369 -37.20 -12.30 -15.07
C GLU A 369 -36.62 -12.48 -13.66
N GLY A 370 -35.30 -12.47 -13.51
CA GLY A 370 -34.64 -12.57 -12.20
C GLY A 370 -35.04 -11.43 -11.27
N THR A 371 -35.26 -10.23 -11.80
CA THR A 371 -35.74 -9.08 -11.00
C THR A 371 -37.17 -9.33 -10.50
N GLN A 372 -38.04 -9.91 -11.33
CA GLN A 372 -39.40 -10.28 -10.90
C GLN A 372 -39.40 -11.30 -9.77
N HIS A 373 -38.44 -12.22 -9.74
CA HIS A 373 -38.30 -13.25 -8.72
C HIS A 373 -37.37 -12.83 -7.54
N CYS A 374 -36.83 -11.63 -7.56
CA CYS A 374 -35.82 -11.15 -6.59
C CYS A 374 -34.58 -12.08 -6.53
N ALA A 375 -34.16 -12.64 -7.67
CA ALA A 375 -33.12 -13.66 -7.75
C ALA A 375 -31.75 -13.15 -7.26
N LEU A 376 -31.40 -11.88 -7.52
CA LEU A 376 -30.14 -11.30 -7.04
C LEU A 376 -30.15 -11.09 -5.51
N ASP A 377 -31.30 -10.71 -4.93
CA ASP A 377 -31.42 -10.60 -3.47
C ASP A 377 -31.20 -11.93 -2.79
N GLY A 378 -31.81 -13.01 -3.33
CA GLY A 378 -31.60 -14.35 -2.83
C GLY A 378 -30.16 -14.84 -3.01
N LEU A 379 -29.52 -14.54 -4.17
CA LEU A 379 -28.12 -14.91 -4.43
C LEU A 379 -27.15 -14.21 -3.45
N ILE A 380 -27.34 -12.91 -3.18
CA ILE A 380 -26.51 -12.18 -2.20
C ILE A 380 -26.63 -12.82 -0.79
N VAL A 381 -27.84 -13.19 -0.39
CA VAL A 381 -28.06 -13.85 0.91
C VAL A 381 -27.47 -15.24 0.92
N TYR A 382 -27.61 -16.03 -0.13
CA TYR A 382 -26.95 -17.33 -0.29
C TYR A 382 -25.43 -17.21 -0.15
N LEU A 383 -24.82 -16.20 -0.80
CA LEU A 383 -23.37 -15.95 -0.67
C LEU A 383 -22.98 -15.58 0.75
N ALA A 384 -23.73 -14.69 1.43
CA ALA A 384 -23.36 -14.17 2.73
C ALA A 384 -23.67 -15.12 3.89
N GLU A 385 -24.81 -15.84 3.83
CA GLU A 385 -25.33 -16.63 4.98
C GLU A 385 -25.05 -18.14 4.83
N GLU A 386 -24.73 -18.63 3.63
CA GLU A 386 -24.51 -20.05 3.37
C GLU A 386 -23.10 -20.32 2.81
N ARG A 387 -22.74 -19.72 1.66
CA ARG A 387 -21.49 -20.07 0.97
C ARG A 387 -20.24 -19.50 1.66
N TYR A 388 -20.33 -18.29 2.19
CA TYR A 388 -19.24 -17.55 2.81
C TYR A 388 -19.53 -17.16 4.25
N ALA A 389 -20.38 -17.92 4.92
CA ALA A 389 -20.75 -17.68 6.34
C ALA A 389 -19.53 -17.70 7.27
N ASP A 390 -18.49 -18.47 6.93
CA ASP A 390 -17.26 -18.59 7.70
C ASP A 390 -16.23 -17.48 7.42
N LYS A 391 -16.45 -16.64 6.38
CA LYS A 391 -15.56 -15.51 6.10
C LYS A 391 -15.94 -14.29 6.93
N PRO A 392 -14.96 -13.45 7.32
CA PRO A 392 -15.28 -12.21 8.04
C PRO A 392 -16.18 -11.26 7.25
N TYR A 393 -15.98 -11.16 5.92
CA TYR A 393 -16.70 -10.18 5.11
C TYR A 393 -17.15 -10.70 3.75
N VAL A 394 -18.36 -10.29 3.34
CA VAL A 394 -18.80 -10.31 1.95
C VAL A 394 -18.91 -8.87 1.45
N ASP A 395 -18.02 -8.48 0.52
CA ASP A 395 -17.95 -7.13 -0.04
C ASP A 395 -18.79 -7.04 -1.33
N LEU A 396 -19.77 -6.17 -1.32
CA LEU A 396 -20.66 -5.91 -2.45
C LEU A 396 -20.09 -4.87 -3.44
N GLY A 397 -18.85 -4.44 -3.22
CA GLY A 397 -18.14 -3.47 -4.06
C GLY A 397 -18.59 -2.02 -3.89
N THR A 398 -17.99 -1.14 -4.69
CA THR A 398 -18.19 0.31 -4.61
C THR A 398 -19.56 0.77 -5.10
N SER A 399 -19.99 1.95 -4.63
CA SER A 399 -21.27 2.57 -4.96
C SER A 399 -21.07 4.03 -5.37
N MET A 400 -20.26 4.23 -6.42
CA MET A 400 -19.96 5.55 -6.97
C MET A 400 -20.64 5.76 -8.31
N GLU A 401 -20.99 7.00 -8.63
CA GLU A 401 -21.41 7.37 -9.99
C GLU A 401 -20.21 7.24 -10.93
N PRO A 402 -20.34 6.60 -12.09
CA PRO A 402 -19.23 6.33 -13.00
C PRO A 402 -18.44 7.59 -13.36
N GLY A 403 -17.11 7.52 -13.22
CA GLY A 403 -16.19 8.62 -13.57
C GLY A 403 -16.27 9.87 -12.67
N THR A 404 -16.95 9.79 -11.53
CA THR A 404 -17.09 10.91 -10.59
C THR A 404 -16.68 10.51 -9.16
N SER A 405 -16.58 11.50 -8.27
CA SER A 405 -16.45 11.28 -6.82
C SER A 405 -17.81 11.26 -6.08
N LEU A 406 -18.91 11.24 -6.82
CA LEU A 406 -20.25 11.29 -6.23
C LEU A 406 -20.73 9.89 -5.86
N LEU A 407 -21.41 9.81 -4.72
CA LEU A 407 -22.01 8.58 -4.24
C LEU A 407 -23.29 8.27 -5.04
N ASN A 408 -23.45 7.02 -5.50
CA ASN A 408 -24.72 6.52 -6.01
C ASN A 408 -25.60 6.11 -4.82
N GLU A 409 -26.46 7.06 -4.38
CA GLU A 409 -27.30 6.91 -3.19
C GLU A 409 -28.30 5.74 -3.32
N GLY A 410 -28.81 5.49 -4.54
CA GLY A 410 -29.72 4.37 -4.79
C GLY A 410 -29.02 3.02 -4.60
N LEU A 411 -27.81 2.88 -5.12
CA LEU A 411 -27.03 1.66 -5.06
C LEU A 411 -26.54 1.38 -3.62
N ILE A 412 -26.04 2.41 -2.92
CA ILE A 412 -25.59 2.20 -1.52
C ILE A 412 -26.78 1.89 -0.61
N PHE A 413 -27.92 2.55 -0.80
CA PHE A 413 -29.15 2.24 -0.07
C PHE A 413 -29.59 0.79 -0.24
N GLN A 414 -29.45 0.24 -1.47
CA GLN A 414 -29.73 -1.14 -1.77
C GLN A 414 -28.80 -2.07 -1.01
N LYS A 415 -27.48 -1.84 -1.10
CA LYS A 415 -26.44 -2.67 -0.46
C LYS A 415 -26.55 -2.62 1.08
N GLU A 416 -26.71 -1.45 1.65
CA GLU A 416 -26.95 -1.30 3.10
C GLU A 416 -28.25 -1.99 3.56
N GLY A 417 -29.20 -2.15 2.64
CA GLY A 417 -30.43 -2.88 2.92
C GLY A 417 -30.20 -4.35 3.28
N PHE A 418 -29.10 -4.96 2.86
CA PHE A 418 -28.67 -6.31 3.27
C PHE A 418 -27.93 -6.35 4.61
N GLY A 419 -27.74 -5.20 5.27
CA GLY A 419 -26.96 -5.10 6.50
C GLY A 419 -25.50 -4.71 6.26
N ALA A 420 -25.11 -4.47 5.00
CA ALA A 420 -23.76 -4.02 4.67
C ALA A 420 -23.47 -2.61 5.21
N ARG A 421 -22.20 -2.31 5.46
CA ARG A 421 -21.71 -0.99 5.88
C ARG A 421 -20.51 -0.56 5.08
N ALA A 422 -20.24 0.74 5.13
CA ALA A 422 -19.24 1.39 4.32
C ALA A 422 -17.80 0.90 4.64
N VAL A 423 -17.06 0.64 3.58
CA VAL A 423 -15.61 0.46 3.58
C VAL A 423 -15.05 1.39 2.50
N VAL A 424 -13.98 2.11 2.81
CA VAL A 424 -13.39 3.06 1.86
C VAL A 424 -12.25 2.43 1.06
N TYR A 425 -12.14 2.86 -0.19
CA TYR A 425 -11.04 2.58 -1.11
C TYR A 425 -10.37 3.91 -1.42
N ASP A 426 -9.20 4.14 -0.85
CA ASP A 426 -8.49 5.41 -0.94
C ASP A 426 -7.43 5.40 -2.02
N THR A 427 -7.26 6.55 -2.65
CA THR A 427 -6.19 6.82 -3.60
C THR A 427 -5.46 8.08 -3.18
N TYR A 428 -4.15 7.95 -2.98
CA TYR A 428 -3.27 9.06 -2.62
C TYR A 428 -2.36 9.43 -3.77
N LEU A 429 -1.98 10.70 -3.83
CA LEU A 429 -0.96 11.24 -4.72
C LEU A 429 0.26 11.63 -3.89
N ILE A 430 1.40 11.04 -4.20
CA ILE A 430 2.71 11.39 -3.66
C ILE A 430 3.45 12.16 -4.75
N LYS A 431 3.89 13.39 -4.45
CA LYS A 431 4.75 14.17 -5.33
C LYS A 431 6.19 13.70 -5.15
N LEU A 432 6.84 13.36 -6.26
CA LEU A 432 8.23 12.91 -6.31
C LEU A 432 9.10 14.09 -6.72
N GLY A 433 10.10 14.40 -5.91
CA GLY A 433 11.01 15.52 -6.08
C GLY A 433 12.03 15.35 -7.21
#